data_c3f3ab7d3e5e1859abac728082229924
#
_entry.id   c3f3ab7d3e5e1859abac728082229924
#
_cell.length_a   1.000
_cell.length_b   1.000
_cell.length_c   1.000
_cell.angle_alpha   90.00
_cell.angle_beta   90.00
_cell.angle_gamma   90.00
#
_symmetry.space_group_name_H-M   'P 1'
#
loop_
_entity.id
_entity.type
_entity.pdbx_description
1 polymer ?
#
loop_
_entity_poly.entity_id
_entity_poly.type
_entity_poly.pdbx_seq_one_letter_code
_entity_poly.pdbx_strand_id
1 'polypeptide(L)'
;MTFDIKIVLDIAISMFLVMLVGYFLRKFGIIDAKVSKSLSKLVLYVTQPVLIVISMIKMTCTAETTKQLGIILLVSLGVHVFAAIFGYISMKVMKEQNARKLSEHSIIFANVMFFGLPIVQSLFGDRGVAWASFFSVIFHIFAWTYGMLVLGRGRDDIKLSLKKVLLNFGTIPCLIGIVLYFVSGLNIPQELLSGLAGVKKALDYLGGLCTPISLLVLGGVLTTLPLKKLFNNWRIYYVCLMKLVVFPLIVYLVAKFVLNIGDEMSMFTMIMAGLPTASLTNMFAELYDIEPGYAATSVGMTTVFSVATLPFIVWVAQLF
;
A
#
# COMPACT_ATOMS: atom_id res chain seq x y z
N MET A 1 5.67 -16.71 -15.99
CA MET A 1 6.74 -15.70 -15.95
C MET A 1 7.48 -15.91 -14.63
N THR A 2 8.69 -16.43 -14.67
CA THR A 2 9.52 -16.51 -13.46
C THR A 2 10.08 -15.11 -13.23
N PHE A 3 9.67 -14.46 -12.13
CA PHE A 3 10.32 -13.21 -11.72
C PHE A 3 11.77 -13.54 -11.35
N ASP A 4 12.73 -12.91 -12.03
CA ASP A 4 14.12 -13.06 -11.63
C ASP A 4 14.27 -12.49 -10.21
N ILE A 5 14.59 -13.37 -9.25
CA ILE A 5 14.77 -12.98 -7.84
C ILE A 5 15.82 -11.88 -7.71
N LYS A 6 16.80 -11.84 -8.62
CA LYS A 6 17.82 -10.79 -8.66
C LYS A 6 17.19 -9.42 -8.90
N ILE A 7 16.22 -9.33 -9.84
CA ILE A 7 15.48 -8.08 -10.10
C ILE A 7 14.72 -7.63 -8.85
N VAL A 8 14.05 -8.56 -8.15
CA VAL A 8 13.30 -8.23 -6.92
C VAL A 8 14.24 -7.75 -5.82
N LEU A 9 15.41 -8.40 -5.67
CA LEU A 9 16.45 -7.99 -4.71
C LEU A 9 17.01 -6.61 -5.06
N ASP A 10 17.33 -6.36 -6.33
CA ASP A 10 17.86 -5.07 -6.79
C ASP A 10 16.85 -3.93 -6.54
N ILE A 11 15.56 -4.18 -6.77
CA ILE A 11 14.48 -3.23 -6.46
C ILE A 11 14.42 -2.98 -4.94
N ALA A 12 14.42 -4.04 -4.12
CA ALA A 12 14.36 -3.91 -2.67
C ALA A 12 15.57 -3.15 -2.12
N ILE A 13 16.77 -3.45 -2.61
CA ILE A 13 18.01 -2.75 -2.25
C ILE A 13 17.94 -1.27 -2.66
N SER A 14 17.53 -0.99 -3.90
CA SER A 14 17.40 0.39 -4.41
C SER A 14 16.44 1.21 -3.55
N MET A 15 15.28 0.65 -3.22
CA MET A 15 14.28 1.31 -2.36
C MET A 15 14.84 1.54 -0.96
N PHE A 16 15.53 0.55 -0.40
CA PHE A 16 16.16 0.67 0.92
C PHE A 16 17.23 1.75 0.94
N LEU A 17 18.06 1.85 -0.09
CA LEU A 17 19.08 2.90 -0.19
C LEU A 17 18.46 4.29 -0.23
N VAL A 18 17.37 4.49 -0.98
CA VAL A 18 16.65 5.78 -0.98
C VAL A 18 16.02 6.07 0.39
N MET A 19 15.47 5.05 1.07
CA MET A 19 14.99 5.20 2.45
C MET A 19 16.12 5.54 3.43
N LEU A 20 17.32 4.95 3.27
CA LEU A 20 18.50 5.32 4.08
C LEU A 20 18.89 6.79 3.87
N VAL A 21 18.86 7.28 2.64
CA VAL A 21 19.07 8.72 2.37
C VAL A 21 18.05 9.55 3.14
N GLY A 22 16.76 9.20 3.08
CA GLY A 22 15.69 9.86 3.83
C GLY A 22 15.94 9.84 5.36
N TYR A 23 16.39 8.71 5.90
CA TYR A 23 16.79 8.55 7.29
C TYR A 23 17.90 9.53 7.67
N PHE A 24 18.99 9.61 6.89
CA PHE A 24 20.11 10.50 7.17
C PHE A 24 19.72 11.98 7.00
N LEU A 25 18.96 12.35 5.96
CA LEU A 25 18.46 13.70 5.78
C LEU A 25 17.64 14.16 6.99
N ARG A 26 16.86 13.28 7.58
CA ARG A 26 16.10 13.54 8.80
C ARG A 26 17.02 13.65 10.03
N LYS A 27 17.96 12.73 10.16
CA LYS A 27 18.93 12.66 11.27
C LYS A 27 19.83 13.89 11.31
N PHE A 28 20.24 14.41 10.15
CA PHE A 28 21.07 15.62 10.03
C PHE A 28 20.26 16.92 10.06
N GLY A 29 18.93 16.86 10.21
CA GLY A 29 18.07 18.04 10.30
C GLY A 29 17.78 18.74 8.97
N ILE A 30 18.22 18.20 7.82
CA ILE A 30 17.93 18.73 6.48
C ILE A 30 16.43 18.61 6.18
N ILE A 31 15.82 17.49 6.55
CA ILE A 31 14.38 17.27 6.51
C ILE A 31 13.87 17.21 7.95
N ASP A 32 13.35 18.29 8.48
CA ASP A 32 12.71 18.32 9.80
C ASP A 32 11.27 17.72 9.78
N ALA A 33 10.56 17.72 10.91
CA ALA A 33 9.19 17.23 11.00
C ALA A 33 8.23 18.00 10.10
N LYS A 34 8.42 19.31 9.95
CA LYS A 34 7.56 20.19 9.15
C LYS A 34 7.76 19.93 7.66
N VAL A 35 9.00 19.81 7.21
CA VAL A 35 9.36 19.47 5.83
C VAL A 35 8.86 18.06 5.48
N SER A 36 9.08 17.06 6.35
CA SER A 36 8.57 15.69 6.15
C SER A 36 7.04 15.66 5.98
N LYS A 37 6.32 16.43 6.82
CA LYS A 37 4.85 16.57 6.71
C LYS A 37 4.45 17.25 5.39
N SER A 38 5.21 18.24 4.93
CA SER A 38 4.94 18.93 3.65
C SER A 38 5.21 18.02 2.46
N LEU A 39 6.28 17.22 2.47
CA LEU A 39 6.56 16.22 1.47
C LEU A 39 5.48 15.13 1.44
N SER A 40 5.01 14.65 2.59
CA SER A 40 3.88 13.71 2.66
C SER A 40 2.62 14.28 2.02
N LYS A 41 2.32 15.58 2.26
CA LYS A 41 1.20 16.25 1.60
C LYS A 41 1.39 16.36 0.08
N LEU A 42 2.59 16.67 -0.39
CA LEU A 42 2.92 16.71 -1.81
C LEU A 42 2.67 15.34 -2.46
N VAL A 43 3.09 14.26 -1.79
CA VAL A 43 2.80 12.90 -2.26
C VAL A 43 1.31 12.65 -2.33
N LEU A 44 0.58 12.83 -1.24
CA LEU A 44 -0.83 12.49 -1.14
C LEU A 44 -1.77 13.33 -2.03
N TYR A 45 -1.45 14.62 -2.20
CA TYR A 45 -2.34 15.56 -2.90
C TYR A 45 -1.96 15.83 -4.35
N VAL A 46 -0.71 15.53 -4.76
CA VAL A 46 -0.23 15.88 -6.09
C VAL A 46 0.38 14.67 -6.79
N THR A 47 1.55 14.18 -6.33
CA THR A 47 2.34 13.23 -7.12
C THR A 47 1.68 11.87 -7.25
N GLN A 48 1.07 11.36 -6.19
CA GLN A 48 0.36 10.08 -6.19
C GLN A 48 -0.95 10.13 -7.00
N PRO A 49 -1.87 11.11 -6.82
CA PRO A 49 -3.02 11.27 -7.70
C PRO A 49 -2.64 11.32 -9.18
N VAL A 50 -1.61 12.08 -9.52
CA VAL A 50 -1.12 12.18 -10.90
C VAL A 50 -0.57 10.83 -11.38
N LEU A 51 0.23 10.13 -10.58
CA LEU A 51 0.76 8.81 -10.93
C LEU A 51 -0.37 7.81 -11.22
N ILE A 52 -1.39 7.75 -10.36
CA ILE A 52 -2.56 6.88 -10.54
C ILE A 52 -3.26 7.20 -11.85
N VAL A 53 -3.62 8.46 -12.06
CA VAL A 53 -4.37 8.89 -13.24
C VAL A 53 -3.60 8.63 -14.53
N ILE A 54 -2.31 9.02 -14.58
CA ILE A 54 -1.51 8.87 -15.80
C ILE A 54 -1.26 7.39 -16.13
N SER A 55 -1.06 6.52 -15.12
CA SER A 55 -0.87 5.09 -15.33
C SER A 55 -2.14 4.44 -15.87
N MET A 56 -3.31 4.88 -15.46
CA MET A 56 -4.59 4.38 -15.99
C MET A 56 -4.84 4.85 -17.43
N ILE A 57 -4.51 6.11 -17.76
CA ILE A 57 -4.66 6.63 -19.12
C ILE A 57 -3.70 5.93 -20.09
N LYS A 58 -2.51 5.51 -19.64
CA LYS A 58 -1.55 4.77 -20.45
C LYS A 58 -1.97 3.34 -20.78
N MET A 59 -2.90 2.78 -20.01
CA MET A 59 -3.45 1.45 -20.30
C MET A 59 -4.41 1.52 -21.47
N THR A 60 -4.24 0.61 -22.43
CA THR A 60 -5.20 0.44 -23.53
C THR A 60 -6.49 -0.18 -22.98
N CYS A 61 -7.61 0.52 -23.17
CA CYS A 61 -8.93 0.02 -22.78
C CYS A 61 -9.39 -1.06 -23.78
N THR A 62 -9.21 -2.32 -23.41
CA THR A 62 -9.66 -3.50 -24.15
C THR A 62 -10.57 -4.35 -23.26
N ALA A 63 -11.32 -5.28 -23.86
CA ALA A 63 -12.13 -6.24 -23.11
C ALA A 63 -11.26 -7.06 -22.13
N GLU A 64 -10.04 -7.43 -22.54
CA GLU A 64 -9.10 -8.20 -21.72
C GLU A 64 -8.59 -7.38 -20.53
N THR A 65 -8.10 -6.14 -20.75
CA THR A 65 -7.63 -5.28 -19.65
C THR A 65 -8.77 -4.92 -18.70
N THR A 66 -9.97 -4.66 -19.20
CA THR A 66 -11.16 -4.38 -18.38
C THR A 66 -11.52 -5.60 -17.52
N LYS A 67 -11.48 -6.82 -18.08
CA LYS A 67 -11.68 -8.05 -17.33
C LYS A 67 -10.65 -8.21 -16.21
N GLN A 68 -9.35 -7.99 -16.51
CA GLN A 68 -8.28 -8.03 -15.51
C GLN A 68 -8.52 -7.06 -14.36
N LEU A 69 -8.90 -5.80 -14.64
CA LEU A 69 -9.21 -4.80 -13.62
C LEU A 69 -10.43 -5.21 -12.77
N GLY A 70 -11.45 -5.81 -13.39
CA GLY A 70 -12.60 -6.39 -12.68
C GLY A 70 -12.19 -7.53 -11.74
N ILE A 71 -11.31 -8.43 -12.20
CA ILE A 71 -10.76 -9.50 -11.37
C ILE A 71 -10.01 -8.92 -10.17
N ILE A 72 -9.18 -7.89 -10.37
CA ILE A 72 -8.43 -7.23 -9.28
C ILE A 72 -9.36 -6.63 -8.22
N LEU A 73 -10.49 -6.03 -8.60
CA LEU A 73 -11.50 -5.56 -7.63
C LEU A 73 -12.04 -6.70 -6.77
N LEU A 74 -12.43 -7.81 -7.40
CA LEU A 74 -12.96 -8.99 -6.69
C LEU A 74 -11.89 -9.63 -5.80
N VAL A 75 -10.66 -9.76 -6.30
CA VAL A 75 -9.51 -10.26 -5.54
C VAL A 75 -9.21 -9.36 -4.34
N SER A 76 -9.22 -8.04 -4.53
CA SER A 76 -9.04 -7.08 -3.45
C SER A 76 -10.11 -7.24 -2.37
N LEU A 77 -11.37 -7.38 -2.76
CA LEU A 77 -12.46 -7.67 -1.81
C LEU A 77 -12.19 -8.96 -1.03
N GLY A 78 -11.86 -10.05 -1.73
CA GLY A 78 -11.52 -11.33 -1.11
C GLY A 78 -10.34 -11.23 -0.15
N VAL A 79 -9.26 -10.55 -0.54
CA VAL A 79 -8.07 -10.32 0.31
C VAL A 79 -8.43 -9.55 1.57
N HIS A 80 -9.21 -8.47 1.48
CA HIS A 80 -9.57 -7.67 2.65
C HIS A 80 -10.54 -8.40 3.59
N VAL A 81 -11.51 -9.16 3.05
CA VAL A 81 -12.39 -10.02 3.86
C VAL A 81 -11.56 -11.11 4.55
N PHE A 82 -10.67 -11.77 3.81
CA PHE A 82 -9.80 -12.80 4.37
C PHE A 82 -8.83 -12.21 5.41
N ALA A 83 -8.25 -11.03 5.16
CA ALA A 83 -7.41 -10.31 6.12
C ALA A 83 -8.15 -9.95 7.40
N ALA A 84 -9.43 -9.57 7.30
CA ALA A 84 -10.28 -9.30 8.46
C ALA A 84 -10.48 -10.54 9.32
N ILE A 85 -10.80 -11.69 8.70
CA ILE A 85 -10.97 -12.98 9.39
C ILE A 85 -9.64 -13.45 9.98
N PHE A 86 -8.57 -13.44 9.18
CA PHE A 86 -7.22 -13.85 9.59
C PHE A 86 -6.70 -12.98 10.75
N GLY A 87 -6.81 -11.65 10.64
CA GLY A 87 -6.41 -10.70 11.67
C GLY A 87 -7.20 -10.91 12.96
N TYR A 88 -8.52 -11.07 12.87
CA TYR A 88 -9.37 -11.34 14.04
C TYR A 88 -8.96 -12.64 14.76
N ILE A 89 -8.70 -13.72 14.02
CA ILE A 89 -8.35 -15.02 14.59
C ILE A 89 -6.92 -15.01 15.13
N SER A 90 -5.94 -14.59 14.32
CA SER A 90 -4.52 -14.63 14.68
C SER A 90 -4.17 -13.71 15.83
N MET A 91 -4.83 -12.54 15.93
CA MET A 91 -4.57 -11.59 17.01
C MET A 91 -5.29 -11.91 18.33
N LYS A 92 -6.11 -12.98 18.41
CA LYS A 92 -6.71 -13.45 19.68
C LYS A 92 -5.69 -13.82 20.75
N VAL A 93 -4.47 -14.17 20.35
CA VAL A 93 -3.36 -14.45 21.29
C VAL A 93 -3.00 -13.23 22.16
N MET A 94 -3.34 -12.02 21.72
CA MET A 94 -3.10 -10.79 22.46
C MET A 94 -4.24 -10.52 23.44
N LYS A 95 -3.91 -10.49 24.73
CA LYS A 95 -4.89 -10.25 25.80
C LYS A 95 -5.30 -8.78 25.92
N GLU A 96 -4.38 -7.87 25.64
CA GLU A 96 -4.59 -6.43 25.74
C GLU A 96 -5.41 -5.92 24.56
N GLN A 97 -6.55 -5.31 24.86
CA GLN A 97 -7.57 -4.99 23.87
C GLN A 97 -7.08 -3.98 22.81
N ASN A 98 -6.38 -2.91 23.22
CA ASN A 98 -5.92 -1.89 22.29
C ASN A 98 -4.81 -2.41 21.37
N ALA A 99 -3.81 -3.12 21.95
CA ALA A 99 -2.76 -3.75 21.14
C ALA A 99 -3.35 -4.77 20.15
N ARG A 100 -4.35 -5.55 20.59
CA ARG A 100 -5.06 -6.50 19.71
C ARG A 100 -5.75 -5.81 18.53
N LYS A 101 -6.53 -4.73 18.80
CA LYS A 101 -7.23 -3.97 17.74
C LYS A 101 -6.25 -3.36 16.73
N LEU A 102 -5.19 -2.73 17.22
CA LEU A 102 -4.16 -2.13 16.38
C LEU A 102 -3.40 -3.18 15.56
N SER A 103 -3.11 -4.35 16.15
CA SER A 103 -2.47 -5.46 15.45
C SER A 103 -3.40 -6.06 14.39
N GLU A 104 -4.68 -6.25 14.67
CA GLU A 104 -5.69 -6.67 13.72
C GLU A 104 -5.79 -5.67 12.55
N HIS A 105 -5.86 -4.37 12.86
CA HIS A 105 -5.84 -3.30 11.85
C HIS A 105 -4.55 -3.32 11.02
N SER A 106 -3.40 -3.59 11.65
CA SER A 106 -2.10 -3.71 10.97
C SER A 106 -2.04 -4.87 9.98
N ILE A 107 -2.69 -6.00 10.28
CA ILE A 107 -2.79 -7.14 9.35
C ILE A 107 -3.63 -6.77 8.12
N ILE A 108 -4.76 -6.11 8.34
CA ILE A 108 -5.73 -5.83 7.28
C ILE A 108 -5.20 -4.78 6.30
N PHE A 109 -4.62 -3.69 6.83
CA PHE A 109 -4.29 -2.51 6.02
C PHE A 109 -2.81 -2.43 5.70
N ALA A 110 -2.52 -2.58 4.42
CA ALA A 110 -1.19 -2.53 3.85
C ALA A 110 -0.82 -1.11 3.39
N ASN A 111 0.45 -0.74 3.43
CA ASN A 111 0.95 0.57 2.97
C ASN A 111 1.05 0.62 1.44
N VAL A 112 -0.09 0.57 0.77
CA VAL A 112 -0.19 0.58 -0.68
C VAL A 112 0.39 1.87 -1.27
N MET A 113 0.12 3.01 -0.63
CA MET A 113 0.36 4.34 -1.20
C MET A 113 1.84 4.74 -1.19
N PHE A 114 2.51 4.63 -0.05
CA PHE A 114 3.90 5.08 0.08
C PHE A 114 4.92 3.98 -0.24
N PHE A 115 4.56 2.73 -0.04
CA PHE A 115 5.46 1.59 -0.20
C PHE A 115 5.05 0.68 -1.38
N GLY A 116 3.77 0.41 -1.52
CA GLY A 116 3.25 -0.50 -2.53
C GLY A 116 3.36 0.04 -3.95
N LEU A 117 2.94 1.29 -4.22
CA LEU A 117 3.02 1.89 -5.56
C LEU A 117 4.44 1.88 -6.13
N PRO A 118 5.50 2.29 -5.39
CA PRO A 118 6.88 2.14 -5.85
C PRO A 118 7.25 0.71 -6.26
N ILE A 119 6.86 -0.27 -5.47
CA ILE A 119 7.18 -1.68 -5.73
C ILE A 119 6.47 -2.18 -6.98
N VAL A 120 5.15 -2.00 -7.04
CA VAL A 120 4.37 -2.51 -8.18
C VAL A 120 4.71 -1.78 -9.47
N GLN A 121 5.07 -0.50 -9.41
CA GLN A 121 5.58 0.24 -10.55
C GLN A 121 6.91 -0.33 -11.07
N SER A 122 7.82 -0.68 -10.16
CA SER A 122 9.11 -1.26 -10.51
C SER A 122 9.00 -2.69 -11.07
N LEU A 123 8.05 -3.49 -10.56
CA LEU A 123 7.87 -4.89 -10.97
C LEU A 123 6.94 -5.07 -12.17
N PHE A 124 5.88 -4.30 -12.26
CA PHE A 124 4.79 -4.48 -13.24
C PHE A 124 4.56 -3.24 -14.13
N GLY A 125 5.35 -2.16 -13.94
CA GLY A 125 5.21 -0.90 -14.67
C GLY A 125 3.87 -0.20 -14.43
N ASP A 126 3.40 0.55 -15.42
CA ASP A 126 2.11 1.28 -15.35
C ASP A 126 0.91 0.34 -15.13
N ARG A 127 0.98 -0.90 -15.62
CA ARG A 127 -0.04 -1.92 -15.38
C ARG A 127 -0.16 -2.27 -13.89
N GLY A 128 0.97 -2.42 -13.20
CA GLY A 128 1.00 -2.66 -11.75
C GLY A 128 0.38 -1.50 -10.96
N VAL A 129 0.65 -0.26 -11.35
CA VAL A 129 0.05 0.92 -10.72
C VAL A 129 -1.46 0.96 -10.94
N ALA A 130 -1.94 0.65 -12.14
CA ALA A 130 -3.36 0.57 -12.43
C ALA A 130 -4.04 -0.55 -11.61
N TRP A 131 -3.45 -1.74 -11.53
CA TRP A 131 -3.94 -2.82 -10.67
C TRP A 131 -3.99 -2.40 -9.20
N ALA A 132 -2.92 -1.77 -8.68
CA ALA A 132 -2.88 -1.27 -7.31
C ALA A 132 -3.93 -0.18 -7.06
N SER A 133 -4.25 0.64 -8.07
CA SER A 133 -5.28 1.66 -7.98
C SER A 133 -6.67 1.05 -7.82
N PHE A 134 -7.00 0.03 -8.63
CA PHE A 134 -8.26 -0.70 -8.49
C PHE A 134 -8.30 -1.46 -7.15
N PHE A 135 -7.21 -2.10 -6.75
CA PHE A 135 -7.08 -2.74 -5.44
C PHE A 135 -7.35 -1.76 -4.30
N SER A 136 -6.86 -0.53 -4.42
CA SER A 136 -6.98 0.53 -3.41
C SER A 136 -8.40 1.07 -3.25
N VAL A 137 -9.27 0.95 -4.24
CA VAL A 137 -10.69 1.32 -4.07
C VAL A 137 -11.32 0.53 -2.92
N ILE A 138 -11.14 -0.79 -2.94
CA ILE A 138 -11.66 -1.68 -1.87
C ILE A 138 -10.92 -1.42 -0.55
N PHE A 139 -9.60 -1.21 -0.59
CA PHE A 139 -8.81 -0.83 0.59
C PHE A 139 -9.40 0.38 1.29
N HIS A 140 -9.72 1.47 0.57
CA HIS A 140 -10.28 2.68 1.17
C HIS A 140 -11.69 2.46 1.73
N ILE A 141 -12.53 1.71 1.03
CA ILE A 141 -13.85 1.34 1.54
C ILE A 141 -13.70 0.59 2.87
N PHE A 142 -12.84 -0.44 2.90
CA PHE A 142 -12.59 -1.22 4.10
C PHE A 142 -11.96 -0.41 5.24
N ALA A 143 -11.01 0.49 4.94
CA ALA A 143 -10.36 1.31 5.95
C ALA A 143 -11.33 2.22 6.70
N TRP A 144 -12.24 2.88 5.97
CA TRP A 144 -13.22 3.79 6.55
C TRP A 144 -14.50 3.11 7.04
N THR A 145 -14.69 1.81 6.79
CA THR A 145 -15.80 1.01 7.31
C THR A 145 -15.32 0.01 8.36
N TYR A 146 -14.83 -1.15 7.93
CA TYR A 146 -14.40 -2.22 8.83
C TYR A 146 -13.21 -1.81 9.72
N GLY A 147 -12.25 -1.05 9.20
CA GLY A 147 -11.12 -0.51 9.97
C GLY A 147 -11.59 0.34 11.15
N MET A 148 -12.56 1.22 10.89
CA MET A 148 -13.19 2.03 11.94
C MET A 148 -13.97 1.17 12.94
N LEU A 149 -14.66 0.11 12.50
CA LEU A 149 -15.36 -0.82 13.39
C LEU A 149 -14.38 -1.59 14.29
N VAL A 150 -13.21 -2.01 13.76
CA VAL A 150 -12.18 -2.69 14.56
C VAL A 150 -11.66 -1.79 15.68
N LEU A 151 -11.29 -0.55 15.35
CA LEU A 151 -10.77 0.40 16.33
C LEU A 151 -11.85 0.90 17.29
N GLY A 152 -13.09 1.01 16.82
CA GLY A 152 -14.25 1.46 17.60
C GLY A 152 -14.82 0.43 18.57
N ARG A 153 -14.33 -0.80 18.60
CA ARG A 153 -14.83 -1.81 19.56
C ARG A 153 -14.70 -1.33 21.00
N GLY A 154 -15.86 -1.17 21.69
CA GLY A 154 -15.94 -0.64 23.06
C GLY A 154 -15.67 0.86 23.16
N ARG A 155 -15.93 1.63 22.09
CA ARG A 155 -15.83 3.10 22.03
C ARG A 155 -17.02 3.69 21.29
N ASP A 156 -17.70 4.66 21.90
CA ASP A 156 -18.90 5.31 21.33
C ASP A 156 -18.55 6.57 20.51
N ASP A 157 -17.32 7.07 20.62
CA ASP A 157 -16.82 8.27 19.94
C ASP A 157 -16.36 8.00 18.51
N ILE A 158 -16.15 6.74 18.11
CA ILE A 158 -15.72 6.35 16.77
C ILE A 158 -16.93 5.96 15.93
N LYS A 159 -17.31 6.86 15.01
CA LYS A 159 -18.49 6.67 14.14
C LYS A 159 -18.12 6.52 12.69
N LEU A 160 -18.87 5.67 11.97
CA LEU A 160 -18.77 5.52 10.53
C LEU A 160 -19.23 6.80 9.82
N SER A 161 -18.53 7.17 8.74
CA SER A 161 -18.88 8.30 7.89
C SER A 161 -18.77 7.92 6.43
N LEU A 162 -19.91 7.72 5.76
CA LEU A 162 -19.97 7.42 4.32
C LEU A 162 -19.29 8.50 3.47
N LYS A 163 -19.36 9.78 3.89
CA LYS A 163 -18.66 10.86 3.20
C LYS A 163 -17.13 10.65 3.20
N LYS A 164 -16.55 10.19 4.33
CA LYS A 164 -15.11 9.89 4.42
C LYS A 164 -14.73 8.64 3.62
N VAL A 165 -15.65 7.70 3.42
CA VAL A 165 -15.43 6.51 2.58
C VAL A 165 -15.23 6.89 1.11
N LEU A 166 -16.08 7.75 0.57
CA LEU A 166 -16.10 8.10 -0.85
C LEU A 166 -15.22 9.30 -1.20
N LEU A 167 -15.15 10.30 -0.31
CA LEU A 167 -14.46 11.56 -0.53
C LEU A 167 -13.18 11.63 0.29
N ASN A 168 -12.21 10.78 -0.04
CA ASN A 168 -10.86 10.82 0.52
C ASN A 168 -9.81 10.87 -0.59
N PHE A 169 -8.60 11.32 -0.23
CA PHE A 169 -7.49 11.54 -1.17
C PHE A 169 -6.97 10.28 -1.86
N GLY A 170 -7.31 9.10 -1.37
CA GLY A 170 -6.97 7.84 -2.01
C GLY A 170 -8.04 7.40 -3.02
N THR A 171 -9.33 7.53 -2.66
CA THR A 171 -10.44 7.07 -3.50
C THR A 171 -10.67 7.97 -4.72
N ILE A 172 -10.63 9.31 -4.54
CA ILE A 172 -10.90 10.25 -5.62
C ILE A 172 -10.00 10.05 -6.85
N PRO A 173 -8.65 9.97 -6.72
CA PRO A 173 -7.79 9.75 -7.89
C PRO A 173 -8.05 8.41 -8.58
N CYS A 174 -8.40 7.37 -7.81
CA CYS A 174 -8.76 6.07 -8.39
C CYS A 174 -10.03 6.16 -9.23
N LEU A 175 -11.08 6.83 -8.72
CA LEU A 175 -12.33 7.03 -9.46
C LEU A 175 -12.11 7.86 -10.72
N ILE A 176 -11.35 8.96 -10.63
CA ILE A 176 -10.98 9.78 -11.79
C ILE A 176 -10.22 8.94 -12.81
N GLY A 177 -9.22 8.18 -12.37
CA GLY A 177 -8.42 7.30 -13.23
C GLY A 177 -9.29 6.24 -13.93
N ILE A 178 -10.26 5.63 -13.22
CA ILE A 178 -11.21 4.67 -13.79
C ILE A 178 -12.06 5.32 -14.90
N VAL A 179 -12.60 6.51 -14.64
CA VAL A 179 -13.40 7.24 -15.65
C VAL A 179 -12.53 7.54 -16.88
N LEU A 180 -11.32 8.06 -16.68
CA LEU A 180 -10.40 8.39 -17.78
C LEU A 180 -9.90 7.15 -18.53
N TYR A 181 -9.72 6.01 -17.85
CA TYR A 181 -9.45 4.74 -18.49
C TYR A 181 -10.54 4.34 -19.48
N PHE A 182 -11.81 4.42 -19.12
CA PHE A 182 -12.92 4.14 -20.03
C PHE A 182 -13.03 5.19 -21.12
N VAL A 183 -12.81 6.46 -20.81
CA VAL A 183 -12.77 7.54 -21.82
C VAL A 183 -11.66 7.32 -22.83
N SER A 184 -10.48 6.82 -22.43
CA SER A 184 -9.37 6.50 -23.34
C SER A 184 -9.70 5.38 -24.34
N GLY A 185 -10.69 4.54 -24.04
CA GLY A 185 -11.21 3.52 -24.94
C GLY A 185 -12.15 4.08 -26.03
N LEU A 186 -12.55 5.34 -25.91
CA LEU A 186 -13.28 6.02 -26.98
C LEU A 186 -12.27 6.47 -28.04
N ASN A 187 -12.67 6.42 -29.32
CA ASN A 187 -11.85 6.86 -30.45
C ASN A 187 -11.63 8.39 -30.42
N ILE A 188 -10.71 8.83 -29.56
CA ILE A 188 -10.35 10.26 -29.44
C ILE A 188 -9.46 10.63 -30.65
N PRO A 189 -9.76 11.72 -31.40
CA PRO A 189 -8.95 12.16 -32.52
C PRO A 189 -7.48 12.37 -32.09
N GLN A 190 -6.56 11.82 -32.89
CA GLN A 190 -5.10 11.91 -32.64
C GLN A 190 -4.60 13.37 -32.58
N GLU A 191 -5.25 14.27 -33.31
CA GLU A 191 -4.91 15.70 -33.32
C GLU A 191 -5.12 16.34 -31.94
N LEU A 192 -6.19 15.95 -31.22
CA LEU A 192 -6.46 16.43 -29.88
C LEU A 192 -5.44 15.89 -28.87
N LEU A 193 -5.03 14.63 -29.02
CA LEU A 193 -4.03 14.01 -28.18
C LEU A 193 -2.62 14.59 -28.39
N SER A 194 -2.27 14.93 -29.63
CA SER A 194 -0.98 15.56 -29.96
C SER A 194 -0.87 16.97 -29.36
N GLY A 195 -1.96 17.74 -29.34
CA GLY A 195 -2.03 19.04 -28.66
C GLY A 195 -1.80 18.98 -27.16
N LEU A 196 -2.03 17.83 -26.55
CA LEU A 196 -1.84 17.59 -25.10
C LEU A 196 -0.47 16.99 -24.74
N ALA A 197 0.45 16.83 -25.68
CA ALA A 197 1.75 16.18 -25.44
C ALA A 197 2.57 16.86 -24.33
N GLY A 198 2.58 18.19 -24.26
CA GLY A 198 3.25 18.97 -23.19
C GLY A 198 2.62 18.73 -21.83
N VAL A 199 1.29 18.65 -21.76
CA VAL A 199 0.55 18.35 -20.52
C VAL A 199 0.87 16.94 -20.04
N LYS A 200 0.84 15.94 -20.93
CA LYS A 200 1.21 14.55 -20.60
C LYS A 200 2.63 14.47 -20.03
N LYS A 201 3.59 15.15 -20.65
CA LYS A 201 4.98 15.19 -20.18
C LYS A 201 5.11 15.83 -18.80
N ALA A 202 4.38 16.90 -18.52
CA ALA A 202 4.33 17.54 -17.20
C ALA A 202 3.73 16.58 -16.14
N LEU A 203 2.67 15.87 -16.48
CA LEU A 203 2.08 14.87 -15.60
C LEU A 203 3.03 13.69 -15.35
N ASP A 204 3.78 13.22 -16.37
CA ASP A 204 4.80 12.18 -16.20
C ASP A 204 5.90 12.61 -15.22
N TYR A 205 6.37 13.87 -15.30
CA TYR A 205 7.34 14.40 -14.34
C TYR A 205 6.78 14.45 -12.91
N LEU A 206 5.56 14.94 -12.74
CA LEU A 206 4.92 15.02 -11.41
C LEU A 206 4.64 13.62 -10.83
N GLY A 207 4.13 12.70 -11.63
CA GLY A 207 3.91 11.31 -11.22
C GLY A 207 5.21 10.59 -10.86
N GLY A 208 6.28 10.83 -11.62
CA GLY A 208 7.61 10.25 -11.38
C GLY A 208 8.24 10.67 -10.04
N LEU A 209 7.85 11.80 -9.47
CA LEU A 209 8.30 12.22 -8.13
C LEU A 209 7.67 11.39 -7.01
N CYS A 210 6.58 10.66 -7.26
CA CYS A 210 5.85 9.93 -6.23
C CYS A 210 6.75 8.92 -5.50
N THR A 211 7.42 8.04 -6.25
CA THR A 211 8.29 6.99 -5.70
C THR A 211 9.44 7.55 -4.87
N PRO A 212 10.33 8.42 -5.38
CA PRO A 212 11.47 8.88 -4.61
C PRO A 212 11.07 9.68 -3.38
N ILE A 213 10.08 10.57 -3.48
CA ILE A 213 9.64 11.37 -2.32
C ILE A 213 8.99 10.47 -1.26
N SER A 214 8.17 9.50 -1.65
CA SER A 214 7.56 8.55 -0.71
C SER A 214 8.62 7.78 0.08
N LEU A 215 9.66 7.29 -0.57
CA LEU A 215 10.74 6.55 0.07
C LEU A 215 11.59 7.42 0.99
N LEU A 216 11.89 8.67 0.60
CA LEU A 216 12.58 9.63 1.48
C LEU A 216 11.76 9.92 2.74
N VAL A 217 10.45 10.13 2.59
CA VAL A 217 9.54 10.35 3.74
C VAL A 217 9.52 9.13 4.66
N LEU A 218 9.38 7.93 4.11
CA LEU A 218 9.40 6.68 4.89
C LEU A 218 10.71 6.51 5.64
N GLY A 219 11.84 6.75 4.97
CA GLY A 219 13.16 6.73 5.61
C GLY A 219 13.25 7.71 6.78
N GLY A 220 12.75 8.93 6.60
CA GLY A 220 12.67 9.93 7.66
C GLY A 220 11.82 9.49 8.86
N VAL A 221 10.70 8.81 8.62
CA VAL A 221 9.84 8.26 9.68
C VAL A 221 10.58 7.21 10.53
N LEU A 222 11.50 6.43 9.96
CA LEU A 222 12.27 5.43 10.71
C LEU A 222 13.12 6.06 11.83
N THR A 223 13.49 7.34 11.74
CA THR A 223 14.25 8.03 12.81
C THR A 223 13.41 8.24 14.08
N THR A 224 12.10 8.22 13.97
CA THR A 224 11.18 8.44 15.10
C THR A 224 10.91 7.17 15.91
N LEU A 225 11.42 6.02 15.44
CA LEU A 225 11.23 4.74 16.12
C LEU A 225 12.01 4.68 17.45
N PRO A 226 11.36 4.32 18.56
CA PRO A 226 12.03 4.16 19.83
C PRO A 226 12.86 2.86 19.88
N LEU A 227 14.07 2.88 19.27
CA LEU A 227 14.93 1.69 19.10
C LEU A 227 15.07 0.84 20.36
N LYS A 228 15.18 1.48 21.54
CA LYS A 228 15.31 0.76 22.83
C LYS A 228 14.04 -0.03 23.22
N LYS A 229 12.83 0.40 22.76
CA LYS A 229 11.56 -0.29 23.04
C LYS A 229 11.19 -1.31 21.96
N LEU A 230 11.86 -1.26 20.81
CA LEU A 230 11.61 -2.15 19.67
C LEU A 230 11.89 -3.61 20.03
N PHE A 231 13.00 -3.87 20.70
CA PHE A 231 13.50 -5.25 20.94
C PHE A 231 12.79 -5.99 22.08
N ASN A 232 11.91 -5.34 22.84
CA ASN A 232 11.31 -5.96 24.03
C ASN A 232 9.79 -6.21 23.91
N ASN A 233 9.21 -6.11 22.70
CA ASN A 233 7.77 -6.33 22.51
C ASN A 233 7.50 -7.45 21.50
N TRP A 234 7.35 -8.68 22.01
CA TRP A 234 7.08 -9.88 21.22
C TRP A 234 5.85 -9.72 20.30
N ARG A 235 4.86 -8.90 20.70
CA ARG A 235 3.64 -8.65 19.91
C ARG A 235 3.95 -8.05 18.55
N ILE A 236 4.89 -7.11 18.49
CA ILE A 236 5.32 -6.47 17.24
C ILE A 236 5.97 -7.48 16.30
N TYR A 237 6.84 -8.35 16.82
CA TYR A 237 7.47 -9.42 16.01
C TYR A 237 6.43 -10.41 15.51
N TYR A 238 5.44 -10.74 16.33
CA TYR A 238 4.33 -11.60 15.93
C TYR A 238 3.51 -10.95 14.80
N VAL A 239 3.19 -9.65 14.89
CA VAL A 239 2.53 -8.90 13.82
C VAL A 239 3.38 -8.93 12.54
N CYS A 240 4.71 -8.68 12.64
CA CYS A 240 5.61 -8.73 11.49
C CYS A 240 5.58 -10.11 10.82
N LEU A 241 5.69 -11.19 11.60
CA LEU A 241 5.64 -12.55 11.07
C LEU A 241 4.30 -12.84 10.36
N MET A 242 3.18 -12.55 11.03
CA MET A 242 1.85 -12.81 10.46
C MET A 242 1.57 -11.95 9.24
N LYS A 243 1.90 -10.65 9.28
CA LYS A 243 1.63 -9.69 8.21
C LYS A 243 2.52 -9.86 7.00
N LEU A 244 3.83 -10.07 7.22
CA LEU A 244 4.81 -9.98 6.15
C LEU A 244 5.18 -11.35 5.55
N VAL A 245 4.85 -12.44 6.25
CA VAL A 245 5.22 -13.79 5.80
C VAL A 245 4.00 -14.70 5.71
N VAL A 246 3.32 -14.97 6.83
CA VAL A 246 2.27 -15.99 6.87
C VAL A 246 1.08 -15.61 6.00
N PHE A 247 0.52 -14.43 6.22
CA PHE A 247 -0.65 -13.94 5.48
C PHE A 247 -0.44 -13.88 3.96
N PRO A 248 0.62 -13.22 3.44
CA PRO A 248 0.83 -13.13 1.99
C PRO A 248 1.09 -14.48 1.33
N LEU A 249 1.79 -15.41 1.99
CA LEU A 249 1.98 -16.76 1.43
C LEU A 249 0.66 -17.52 1.33
N ILE A 250 -0.21 -17.43 2.34
CA ILE A 250 -1.55 -18.05 2.25
C ILE A 250 -2.36 -17.40 1.12
N VAL A 251 -2.32 -16.06 1.01
CA VAL A 251 -2.98 -15.33 -0.08
C VAL A 251 -2.48 -15.79 -1.45
N TYR A 252 -1.16 -16.00 -1.61
CA TYR A 252 -0.57 -16.52 -2.84
C TYR A 252 -1.09 -17.91 -3.19
N LEU A 253 -1.06 -18.84 -2.22
CA LEU A 253 -1.53 -20.21 -2.43
C LEU A 253 -3.02 -20.23 -2.82
N VAL A 254 -3.85 -19.42 -2.17
CA VAL A 254 -5.27 -19.30 -2.51
C VAL A 254 -5.43 -18.69 -3.91
N ALA A 255 -4.73 -17.63 -4.23
CA ALA A 255 -4.82 -16.95 -5.53
C ALA A 255 -4.39 -17.89 -6.68
N LYS A 256 -3.29 -18.62 -6.49
CA LYS A 256 -2.72 -19.48 -7.51
C LYS A 256 -3.50 -20.80 -7.68
N PHE A 257 -3.75 -21.52 -6.59
CA PHE A 257 -4.25 -22.90 -6.64
C PHE A 257 -5.78 -23.03 -6.48
N VAL A 258 -6.41 -22.06 -5.80
CA VAL A 258 -7.87 -22.09 -5.58
C VAL A 258 -8.59 -21.20 -6.59
N LEU A 259 -8.14 -19.94 -6.72
CA LEU A 259 -8.80 -18.99 -7.63
C LEU A 259 -8.28 -19.08 -9.07
N ASN A 260 -7.09 -19.65 -9.27
CA ASN A 260 -6.42 -19.82 -10.55
C ASN A 260 -6.43 -18.55 -11.43
N ILE A 261 -6.07 -17.39 -10.81
CA ILE A 261 -6.10 -16.09 -11.46
C ILE A 261 -4.86 -15.79 -12.32
N GLY A 262 -4.00 -16.78 -12.53
CA GLY A 262 -2.74 -16.68 -13.25
C GLY A 262 -1.57 -16.24 -12.37
N ASP A 263 -0.35 -16.61 -12.79
CA ASP A 263 0.86 -16.41 -11.96
C ASP A 263 1.15 -14.95 -11.66
N GLU A 264 0.99 -14.08 -12.64
CA GLU A 264 1.32 -12.65 -12.50
C GLU A 264 0.36 -11.94 -11.52
N MET A 265 -0.95 -12.19 -11.64
CA MET A 265 -1.94 -11.64 -10.72
C MET A 265 -1.82 -12.25 -9.32
N SER A 266 -1.48 -13.53 -9.21
CA SER A 266 -1.24 -14.18 -7.93
C SER A 266 -0.03 -13.59 -7.21
N MET A 267 1.06 -13.35 -7.94
CA MET A 267 2.26 -12.67 -7.43
C MET A 267 1.96 -11.23 -7.01
N PHE A 268 1.26 -10.46 -7.86
CA PHE A 268 0.80 -9.12 -7.51
C PHE A 268 -0.03 -9.11 -6.22
N THR A 269 -0.99 -10.02 -6.11
CA THR A 269 -1.89 -10.11 -4.95
C THR A 269 -1.11 -10.45 -3.67
N MET A 270 -0.15 -11.38 -3.76
CA MET A 270 0.75 -11.71 -2.65
C MET A 270 1.58 -10.51 -2.21
N ILE A 271 2.18 -9.81 -3.16
CA ILE A 271 2.98 -8.60 -2.87
C ILE A 271 2.11 -7.56 -2.17
N MET A 272 0.91 -7.27 -2.68
CA MET A 272 -0.01 -6.32 -2.06
C MET A 272 -0.41 -6.72 -0.63
N ALA A 273 -0.62 -8.01 -0.39
CA ALA A 273 -0.90 -8.54 0.95
C ALA A 273 0.32 -8.47 1.89
N GLY A 274 1.54 -8.66 1.36
CA GLY A 274 2.81 -8.66 2.10
C GLY A 274 3.45 -7.28 2.29
N LEU A 275 2.83 -6.20 1.84
CA LEU A 275 3.29 -4.84 2.12
C LEU A 275 3.25 -4.55 3.62
N PRO A 276 4.12 -3.67 4.14
CA PRO A 276 4.11 -3.27 5.54
C PRO A 276 2.79 -2.63 5.95
N THR A 277 2.58 -2.49 7.25
CA THR A 277 1.38 -1.85 7.81
C THR A 277 1.20 -0.44 7.27
N ALA A 278 -0.04 -0.10 6.94
CA ALA A 278 -0.39 1.23 6.45
C ALA A 278 -0.11 2.33 7.47
N SER A 279 0.44 3.46 7.02
CA SER A 279 0.58 4.67 7.84
C SER A 279 -0.76 5.17 8.37
N LEU A 280 -1.87 4.82 7.71
CA LEU A 280 -3.24 5.06 8.14
C LEU A 280 -3.53 4.48 9.53
N THR A 281 -2.93 3.34 9.88
CA THR A 281 -3.05 2.72 11.21
C THR A 281 -2.54 3.65 12.31
N ASN A 282 -1.36 4.26 12.10
CA ASN A 282 -0.82 5.24 13.03
C ASN A 282 -1.66 6.51 13.07
N MET A 283 -2.12 7.00 11.92
CA MET A 283 -2.96 8.19 11.83
C MET A 283 -4.28 8.01 12.61
N PHE A 284 -4.92 6.87 12.51
CA PHE A 284 -6.14 6.58 13.28
C PHE A 284 -5.83 6.40 14.77
N ALA A 285 -4.72 5.76 15.11
CA ALA A 285 -4.29 5.62 16.51
C ALA A 285 -4.05 6.98 17.18
N GLU A 286 -3.42 7.93 16.47
CA GLU A 286 -3.23 9.31 16.93
C GLU A 286 -4.57 10.07 17.02
N LEU A 287 -5.42 9.97 15.98
CA LEU A 287 -6.71 10.68 15.91
C LEU A 287 -7.66 10.30 17.04
N TYR A 288 -7.65 9.02 17.43
CA TYR A 288 -8.56 8.47 18.42
C TYR A 288 -7.89 8.13 19.75
N ASP A 289 -6.62 8.52 19.92
CA ASP A 289 -5.81 8.27 21.12
C ASP A 289 -5.84 6.79 21.57
N ILE A 290 -5.51 5.90 20.62
CA ILE A 290 -5.44 4.44 20.83
C ILE A 290 -3.97 3.99 20.74
N GLU A 291 -3.23 4.07 21.83
CA GLU A 291 -1.81 3.68 21.91
C GLU A 291 -0.97 4.10 20.67
N PRO A 292 -0.84 5.40 20.36
CA PRO A 292 -0.13 5.86 19.16
C PRO A 292 1.30 5.33 19.07
N GLY A 293 1.97 5.16 20.22
CA GLY A 293 3.32 4.62 20.27
C GLY A 293 3.42 3.16 19.80
N TYR A 294 2.41 2.34 20.09
CA TYR A 294 2.34 0.97 19.60
C TYR A 294 2.08 0.92 18.09
N ALA A 295 1.15 1.74 17.61
CA ALA A 295 0.83 1.83 16.19
C ALA A 295 2.03 2.31 15.37
N ALA A 296 2.71 3.38 15.79
CA ALA A 296 3.92 3.89 15.13
C ALA A 296 5.02 2.82 15.08
N THR A 297 5.21 2.07 16.18
CA THR A 297 6.18 0.98 16.24
C THR A 297 5.82 -0.15 15.27
N SER A 298 4.54 -0.53 15.20
CA SER A 298 4.06 -1.57 14.27
C SER A 298 4.30 -1.17 12.81
N VAL A 299 3.94 0.06 12.43
CA VAL A 299 4.18 0.60 11.07
C VAL A 299 5.67 0.60 10.76
N GLY A 300 6.51 1.13 11.64
CA GLY A 300 7.95 1.24 11.41
C GLY A 300 8.64 -0.12 11.33
N MET A 301 8.35 -1.05 12.25
CA MET A 301 8.97 -2.37 12.25
C MET A 301 8.55 -3.21 11.04
N THR A 302 7.27 -3.19 10.68
CA THR A 302 6.82 -3.88 9.46
C THR A 302 7.48 -3.27 8.22
N THR A 303 7.73 -1.95 8.18
CA THR A 303 8.44 -1.30 7.07
C THR A 303 9.91 -1.74 7.01
N VAL A 304 10.61 -1.81 8.13
CA VAL A 304 12.02 -2.27 8.17
C VAL A 304 12.11 -3.73 7.74
N PHE A 305 11.28 -4.60 8.31
CA PHE A 305 11.32 -6.03 7.99
C PHE A 305 10.84 -6.34 6.57
N SER A 306 9.97 -5.51 5.97
CA SER A 306 9.48 -5.74 4.61
C SER A 306 10.59 -5.72 3.56
N VAL A 307 11.68 -5.01 3.81
CA VAL A 307 12.86 -4.97 2.92
C VAL A 307 13.45 -6.37 2.69
N ALA A 308 13.48 -7.19 3.75
CA ALA A 308 13.98 -8.57 3.67
C ALA A 308 12.85 -9.56 3.35
N THR A 309 11.66 -9.35 3.92
CA THR A 309 10.57 -10.33 3.79
C THR A 309 9.90 -10.31 2.43
N LEU A 310 9.85 -9.19 1.72
CA LEU A 310 9.29 -9.15 0.35
C LEU A 310 10.09 -9.99 -0.63
N PRO A 311 11.43 -9.84 -0.76
CA PRO A 311 12.23 -10.75 -1.58
C PRO A 311 12.09 -12.21 -1.14
N PHE A 312 12.04 -12.45 0.17
CA PHE A 312 11.89 -13.80 0.73
C PHE A 312 10.57 -14.45 0.31
N ILE A 313 9.41 -13.79 0.45
CA ILE A 313 8.12 -14.37 0.05
C ILE A 313 8.01 -14.56 -1.46
N VAL A 314 8.60 -13.65 -2.27
CA VAL A 314 8.67 -13.81 -3.71
C VAL A 314 9.52 -15.03 -4.08
N TRP A 315 10.66 -15.23 -3.42
CA TRP A 315 11.48 -16.42 -3.60
C TRP A 315 10.73 -17.70 -3.22
N VAL A 316 10.08 -17.73 -2.06
CA VAL A 316 9.26 -18.87 -1.63
C VAL A 316 8.14 -19.17 -2.63
N ALA A 317 7.46 -18.14 -3.13
CA ALA A 317 6.38 -18.30 -4.11
C ALA A 317 6.84 -18.92 -5.44
N GLN A 318 8.10 -18.74 -5.80
CA GLN A 318 8.68 -19.34 -7.02
C GLN A 318 9.00 -20.84 -6.87
N LEU A 319 8.98 -21.38 -5.66
CA LEU A 319 9.17 -22.81 -5.42
C LEU A 319 7.91 -23.63 -5.75
N PHE A 320 6.76 -22.96 -5.89
CA PHE A 320 5.47 -23.55 -6.23
C PHE A 320 5.08 -23.22 -7.66
#